data_d9fa588101ba620f64921d73c7525c7e
#
_entry.id   d9fa588101ba620f64921d73c7525c7e
#
_cell.length_a   1.000
_cell.length_b   1.000
_cell.length_c   1.000
_cell.angle_alpha   90.00
_cell.angle_beta   90.00
_cell.angle_gamma   90.00
#
_symmetry.space_group_name_H-M   'P 1'
#
loop_
_entity.id
_entity.type
_entity.pdbx_description
1 polymer ?
#
loop_
_entity_poly.entity_id
_entity_poly.type
_entity_poly.pdbx_seq_one_letter_code
_entity_poly.pdbx_strand_id
1 'polypeptide(L)'
;MERETGAGKALSCDTEVVPKRTNEKQQIIKMLKDLLAGPNCTVTESKFLVDAVTGKEREVDVVAEYEDDGHIFVQSFEVTGRKGPADLTWAEQLIKKHENLPTAHLCLVPWGGAYQSVHELVRTNPRASVLIPQVVAGPDGPEIKTLFADVVRLQPMEVVATVERPNGDRGKAILEPDFVVCSADGTELGGAGELYDEILNSPASIEMVLRQAHDHPEREELKSFILGRDYSALGFYLRKDDLIVELQHILAIEVTGGVVFEQTPLKMEVRTFGEQRFAHGRTSLLGADGVVVATLDDQLDVTKMRAQFGPTKEPATRPSDAGPS
;
A
#
# COMPACT_ATOMS: atom_id res chain seq x y z
N MET A 1 -2.56 -50.87 8.00
CA MET A 1 -1.41 -49.98 7.78
C MET A 1 -1.78 -49.07 6.62
N GLU A 2 -2.63 -48.11 6.92
CA GLU A 2 -3.22 -47.17 5.96
C GLU A 2 -2.38 -45.91 5.95
N ARG A 3 -1.97 -45.46 4.75
CA ARG A 3 -1.21 -44.22 4.56
C ARG A 3 -2.21 -43.10 4.33
N GLU A 4 -2.32 -42.21 5.29
CA GLU A 4 -2.99 -40.92 5.10
C GLU A 4 -2.17 -40.03 4.17
N THR A 5 -2.75 -39.70 3.03
CA THR A 5 -2.25 -38.69 2.09
C THR A 5 -2.74 -37.34 2.57
N GLY A 6 -1.83 -36.54 3.12
CA GLY A 6 -2.10 -35.15 3.48
C GLY A 6 -2.38 -34.30 2.25
N ALA A 7 -3.61 -33.82 2.13
CA ALA A 7 -4.00 -32.83 1.14
C ALA A 7 -3.40 -31.47 1.50
N GLY A 8 -2.51 -30.96 0.66
CA GLY A 8 -1.95 -29.63 0.77
C GLY A 8 -3.07 -28.58 0.63
N LYS A 9 -3.21 -27.75 1.66
CA LYS A 9 -4.09 -26.57 1.66
C LYS A 9 -3.49 -25.57 0.69
N ALA A 10 -4.12 -25.39 -0.47
CA ALA A 10 -3.81 -24.32 -1.40
C ALA A 10 -4.03 -22.97 -0.68
N LEU A 11 -2.98 -22.16 -0.61
CA LEU A 11 -3.07 -20.75 -0.23
C LEU A 11 -3.92 -20.06 -1.30
N SER A 12 -5.17 -19.72 -0.95
CA SER A 12 -5.98 -18.83 -1.77
C SER A 12 -5.32 -17.45 -1.72
N CYS A 13 -4.79 -17.02 -2.84
CA CYS A 13 -4.44 -15.63 -3.07
C CYS A 13 -5.78 -14.87 -3.17
N ASP A 14 -6.24 -14.32 -2.04
CA ASP A 14 -7.32 -13.34 -2.06
C ASP A 14 -6.82 -12.12 -2.83
N THR A 15 -7.20 -12.04 -4.09
CA THR A 15 -7.07 -10.81 -4.88
C THR A 15 -7.92 -9.76 -4.20
N GLU A 16 -7.28 -8.87 -3.46
CA GLU A 16 -7.90 -7.68 -2.87
C GLU A 16 -8.58 -6.92 -4.01
N VAL A 17 -9.91 -6.94 -4.02
CA VAL A 17 -10.70 -6.21 -5.01
C VAL A 17 -10.45 -4.72 -4.77
N VAL A 18 -9.65 -4.10 -5.63
CA VAL A 18 -9.37 -2.67 -5.56
C VAL A 18 -10.70 -1.91 -5.65
N PRO A 19 -11.06 -1.12 -4.63
CA PRO A 19 -12.33 -0.40 -4.59
C PRO A 19 -12.47 0.54 -5.78
N LYS A 20 -13.60 0.54 -6.45
CA LYS A 20 -13.85 1.35 -7.66
C LYS A 20 -13.80 2.88 -7.43
N ARG A 21 -13.87 3.36 -6.19
CA ARG A 21 -13.91 4.80 -5.83
C ARG A 21 -13.30 5.06 -4.46
N THR A 22 -12.01 4.85 -4.30
CA THR A 22 -11.30 5.29 -3.09
C THR A 22 -11.12 6.80 -3.12
N ASN A 23 -11.67 7.51 -2.15
CA ASN A 23 -11.30 8.90 -1.93
C ASN A 23 -10.28 8.99 -0.78
N GLU A 24 -9.36 9.95 -0.88
CA GLU A 24 -8.27 10.12 0.10
C GLU A 24 -8.77 10.19 1.55
N LYS A 25 -9.93 10.81 1.79
CA LYS A 25 -10.48 10.98 3.15
C LYS A 25 -10.98 9.65 3.73
N GLN A 26 -11.58 8.82 2.91
CA GLN A 26 -11.97 7.46 3.24
C GLN A 26 -10.73 6.61 3.59
N GLN A 27 -9.69 6.67 2.76
CA GLN A 27 -8.43 6.00 2.99
C GLN A 27 -7.77 6.42 4.32
N ILE A 28 -7.74 7.74 4.61
CA ILE A 28 -7.21 8.25 5.89
C ILE A 28 -7.99 7.68 7.08
N ILE A 29 -9.32 7.66 7.03
CA ILE A 29 -10.14 7.11 8.12
C ILE A 29 -9.90 5.61 8.28
N LYS A 30 -9.81 4.86 7.16
CA LYS A 30 -9.45 3.43 7.19
C LYS A 30 -8.11 3.21 7.87
N MET A 31 -7.06 3.92 7.45
CA MET A 31 -5.72 3.80 8.03
C MET A 31 -5.69 4.18 9.51
N LEU A 32 -6.40 5.26 9.89
CA LEU A 32 -6.51 5.69 11.29
C LEU A 32 -7.20 4.61 12.14
N LYS A 33 -8.30 4.03 11.65
CA LYS A 33 -8.99 2.94 12.35
C LYS A 33 -8.13 1.70 12.47
N ASP A 34 -7.35 1.34 11.44
CA ASP A 34 -6.38 0.25 11.51
C ASP A 34 -5.31 0.48 12.61
N LEU A 35 -4.79 1.71 12.72
CA LEU A 35 -3.80 2.06 13.74
C LEU A 35 -4.37 1.98 15.17
N LEU A 36 -5.67 2.27 15.32
CA LEU A 36 -6.39 2.24 16.59
C LEU A 36 -6.99 0.87 16.90
N ALA A 37 -7.09 -0.01 15.90
CA ALA A 37 -7.67 -1.33 16.04
C ALA A 37 -6.86 -2.20 17.02
N GLY A 38 -7.56 -2.95 17.84
CA GLY A 38 -7.00 -4.04 18.64
C GLY A 38 -6.82 -5.33 17.81
N PRO A 39 -6.26 -6.38 18.40
CA PRO A 39 -5.97 -7.64 17.70
C PRO A 39 -7.23 -8.33 17.14
N ASN A 40 -8.40 -8.09 17.74
CA ASN A 40 -9.69 -8.71 17.33
C ASN A 40 -10.53 -7.77 16.46
N CYS A 41 -9.91 -6.80 15.79
CA CYS A 41 -10.62 -5.87 14.92
C CYS A 41 -10.07 -5.93 13.49
N THR A 42 -10.95 -6.14 12.52
CA THR A 42 -10.65 -6.07 11.09
C THR A 42 -11.26 -4.82 10.50
N VAL A 43 -10.47 -4.00 9.81
CA VAL A 43 -10.93 -2.77 9.16
C VAL A 43 -10.86 -2.91 7.64
N THR A 44 -11.99 -2.76 6.98
CA THR A 44 -12.12 -2.91 5.53
C THR A 44 -12.62 -1.60 4.90
N GLU A 45 -12.02 -1.18 3.80
CA GLU A 45 -12.48 -0.05 2.98
C GLU A 45 -13.43 -0.56 1.89
N SER A 46 -14.47 0.25 1.58
CA SER A 46 -15.47 -0.06 0.53
C SER A 46 -16.07 -1.46 0.64
N LYS A 47 -16.47 -1.84 1.88
CA LYS A 47 -17.06 -3.15 2.13
C LYS A 47 -18.52 -3.19 1.71
N PHE A 48 -18.92 -4.25 1.01
CA PHE A 48 -20.30 -4.52 0.67
C PHE A 48 -20.99 -5.27 1.81
N LEU A 49 -22.07 -4.69 2.35
CA LEU A 49 -22.92 -5.31 3.36
C LEU A 49 -24.30 -5.61 2.76
N VAL A 50 -24.87 -6.76 3.13
CA VAL A 50 -26.19 -7.19 2.62
C VAL A 50 -27.31 -6.49 3.38
N ASP A 51 -28.20 -5.81 2.66
CA ASP A 51 -29.43 -5.23 3.17
C ASP A 51 -30.44 -6.36 3.49
N ALA A 52 -30.79 -6.50 4.75
CA ALA A 52 -31.61 -7.61 5.25
C ALA A 52 -33.06 -7.63 4.68
N VAL A 53 -33.57 -6.49 4.18
CA VAL A 53 -34.91 -6.39 3.62
C VAL A 53 -34.90 -6.65 2.12
N THR A 54 -33.91 -6.13 1.40
CA THR A 54 -33.90 -6.21 -0.06
C THR A 54 -33.00 -7.34 -0.59
N GLY A 55 -32.13 -7.90 0.24
CA GLY A 55 -31.10 -8.86 -0.14
C GLY A 55 -30.01 -8.27 -1.04
N LYS A 56 -30.01 -6.96 -1.27
CA LYS A 56 -29.02 -6.27 -2.12
C LYS A 56 -27.79 -5.87 -1.32
N GLU A 57 -26.66 -5.94 -1.96
CA GLU A 57 -25.40 -5.41 -1.40
C GLU A 57 -25.37 -3.89 -1.43
N ARG A 58 -24.91 -3.30 -0.34
CA ARG A 58 -24.71 -1.86 -0.18
C ARG A 58 -23.28 -1.59 0.22
N GLU A 59 -22.57 -0.79 -0.57
CA GLU A 59 -21.22 -0.35 -0.25
C GLU A 59 -21.22 0.58 0.97
N VAL A 60 -20.28 0.35 1.89
CA VAL A 60 -20.01 1.18 3.06
C VAL A 60 -18.55 1.63 3.00
N ASP A 61 -18.30 2.91 3.20
CA ASP A 61 -16.99 3.52 2.96
C ASP A 61 -15.87 2.86 3.80
N VAL A 62 -16.09 2.69 5.10
CA VAL A 62 -15.16 1.94 5.99
C VAL A 62 -15.98 1.14 7.00
N VAL A 63 -15.59 -0.11 7.19
CA VAL A 63 -16.22 -1.02 8.16
C VAL A 63 -15.16 -1.56 9.10
N ALA A 64 -15.40 -1.41 10.41
CA ALA A 64 -14.61 -2.05 11.45
C ALA A 64 -15.44 -3.16 12.11
N GLU A 65 -14.94 -4.39 12.07
CA GLU A 65 -15.57 -5.57 12.64
C GLU A 65 -14.79 -6.02 13.86
N TYR A 66 -15.46 -6.02 15.01
CA TYR A 66 -14.88 -6.43 16.29
C TYR A 66 -15.44 -7.80 16.65
N GLU A 67 -14.57 -8.75 16.89
CA GLU A 67 -14.95 -10.09 17.35
C GLU A 67 -14.75 -10.17 18.86
N ASP A 68 -15.84 -10.50 19.57
CA ASP A 68 -15.84 -10.71 21.02
C ASP A 68 -16.76 -11.90 21.36
N ASP A 69 -16.22 -12.93 22.00
CA ASP A 69 -16.91 -14.18 22.38
C ASP A 69 -17.74 -14.81 21.26
N GLY A 70 -17.23 -14.80 20.02
CA GLY A 70 -17.92 -15.32 18.83
C GLY A 70 -19.02 -14.42 18.27
N HIS A 71 -19.19 -13.21 18.82
CA HIS A 71 -20.08 -12.18 18.30
C HIS A 71 -19.29 -11.17 17.49
N ILE A 72 -19.85 -10.76 16.32
CA ILE A 72 -19.25 -9.73 15.48
C ILE A 72 -20.04 -8.43 15.63
N PHE A 73 -19.38 -7.40 16.13
CA PHE A 73 -19.90 -6.04 16.19
C PHE A 73 -19.41 -5.24 14.99
N VAL A 74 -20.33 -4.76 14.17
CA VAL A 74 -20.02 -4.00 12.96
C VAL A 74 -20.17 -2.51 13.23
N GLN A 75 -19.06 -1.77 13.20
CA GLN A 75 -19.05 -0.30 13.18
C GLN A 75 -18.83 0.17 11.75
N SER A 76 -19.76 0.93 11.22
CA SER A 76 -19.73 1.49 9.87
C SER A 76 -19.38 2.97 9.89
N PHE A 77 -18.55 3.41 8.96
CA PHE A 77 -18.17 4.80 8.78
C PHE A 77 -18.57 5.24 7.36
N GLU A 78 -19.31 6.33 7.26
CA GLU A 78 -19.66 6.99 6.01
C GLU A 78 -18.94 8.33 5.94
N VAL A 79 -18.05 8.47 4.96
CA VAL A 79 -17.09 9.57 4.88
C VAL A 79 -17.44 10.52 3.73
N THR A 80 -17.63 11.80 4.00
CA THR A 80 -17.75 12.79 2.94
C THR A 80 -16.59 13.77 2.97
N GLY A 81 -15.88 13.87 1.82
CA GLY A 81 -14.77 14.80 1.60
C GLY A 81 -15.19 16.16 1.05
N ARG A 82 -16.49 16.51 1.05
CA ARG A 82 -16.99 17.80 0.57
C ARG A 82 -16.38 18.95 1.38
N LYS A 83 -16.08 20.08 0.71
CA LYS A 83 -15.53 21.28 1.37
C LYS A 83 -16.49 21.95 2.33
N GLY A 84 -17.80 21.86 2.09
CA GLY A 84 -18.84 22.43 2.94
C GLY A 84 -19.36 21.45 3.98
N PRO A 85 -20.10 21.95 5.00
CA PRO A 85 -20.69 21.13 6.02
C PRO A 85 -21.75 20.16 5.44
N ALA A 86 -21.84 18.98 6.02
CA ALA A 86 -22.85 17.99 5.67
C ALA A 86 -24.25 18.48 6.10
N ASP A 87 -25.22 18.26 5.24
CA ASP A 87 -26.61 18.66 5.47
C ASP A 87 -27.45 17.52 6.06
N LEU A 88 -28.65 17.88 6.50
CA LEU A 88 -29.61 16.96 7.10
C LEU A 88 -29.98 15.82 6.15
N THR A 89 -30.21 16.12 4.88
CA THR A 89 -30.63 15.14 3.86
C THR A 89 -29.58 14.04 3.69
N TRP A 90 -28.29 14.41 3.66
CA TRP A 90 -27.20 13.45 3.60
C TRP A 90 -27.21 12.52 4.83
N ALA A 91 -27.38 13.08 6.03
CA ALA A 91 -27.39 12.29 7.24
C ALA A 91 -28.60 11.32 7.32
N GLU A 92 -29.79 11.80 6.96
CA GLU A 92 -31.03 11.01 6.91
C GLU A 92 -30.90 9.83 5.93
N GLN A 93 -30.36 10.09 4.73
CA GLN A 93 -30.14 9.04 3.72
C GLN A 93 -29.22 7.94 4.22
N LEU A 94 -28.14 8.31 4.93
CA LEU A 94 -27.20 7.33 5.47
C LEU A 94 -27.78 6.56 6.66
N ILE A 95 -28.46 7.23 7.58
CA ILE A 95 -29.16 6.55 8.68
C ILE A 95 -30.17 5.56 8.10
N LYS A 96 -30.95 5.97 7.10
CA LYS A 96 -31.94 5.11 6.43
C LYS A 96 -31.28 3.93 5.71
N LYS A 97 -30.14 4.14 5.06
CA LYS A 97 -29.35 3.08 4.43
C LYS A 97 -28.95 2.01 5.47
N HIS A 98 -28.52 2.44 6.66
CA HIS A 98 -27.99 1.57 7.71
C HIS A 98 -29.05 0.93 8.62
N GLU A 99 -30.34 1.28 8.49
CA GLU A 99 -31.42 0.65 9.24
C GLU A 99 -31.50 -0.87 8.99
N ASN A 100 -31.23 -1.30 7.76
CA ASN A 100 -31.34 -2.68 7.32
C ASN A 100 -29.99 -3.38 7.10
N LEU A 101 -28.87 -2.68 7.35
CA LEU A 101 -27.54 -3.28 7.31
C LEU A 101 -27.16 -3.86 8.67
N PRO A 102 -26.26 -4.84 8.72
CA PRO A 102 -25.78 -5.44 9.97
C PRO A 102 -24.89 -4.48 10.80
N THR A 103 -25.10 -3.20 10.66
CA THR A 103 -24.36 -2.14 11.37
C THR A 103 -24.87 -2.03 12.80
N ALA A 104 -24.01 -2.29 13.77
CA ALA A 104 -24.31 -2.06 15.19
C ALA A 104 -24.23 -0.56 15.54
N HIS A 105 -23.26 0.15 14.97
CA HIS A 105 -23.09 1.58 15.16
C HIS A 105 -22.64 2.27 13.86
N LEU A 106 -23.33 3.35 13.46
CA LEU A 106 -22.99 4.18 12.31
C LEU A 106 -22.26 5.44 12.77
N CYS A 107 -21.09 5.69 12.20
CA CYS A 107 -20.34 6.91 12.39
C CYS A 107 -20.35 7.74 11.10
N LEU A 108 -20.97 8.92 11.15
CA LEU A 108 -20.95 9.89 10.08
C LEU A 108 -19.68 10.74 10.19
N VAL A 109 -18.87 10.78 9.14
CA VAL A 109 -17.56 11.46 9.11
C VAL A 109 -17.57 12.59 8.06
N PRO A 110 -18.20 13.74 8.35
CA PRO A 110 -18.19 14.88 7.46
C PRO A 110 -16.90 15.68 7.61
N TRP A 111 -15.98 15.56 6.65
CA TRP A 111 -14.67 16.21 6.70
C TRP A 111 -14.74 17.74 6.70
N GLY A 112 -15.73 18.31 6.04
CA GLY A 112 -15.97 19.75 5.96
C GLY A 112 -16.87 20.32 7.09
N GLY A 113 -17.16 19.50 8.13
CA GLY A 113 -18.08 19.87 9.20
C GLY A 113 -19.52 19.40 8.96
N ALA A 114 -20.41 19.69 9.89
CA ALA A 114 -21.83 19.36 9.81
C ALA A 114 -22.70 20.54 10.29
N TYR A 115 -23.86 20.70 9.70
CA TYR A 115 -24.85 21.65 10.23
C TYR A 115 -25.43 21.19 11.57
N GLN A 116 -25.94 22.15 12.38
CA GLN A 116 -26.52 21.85 13.68
C GLN A 116 -27.65 20.82 13.62
N SER A 117 -28.45 20.84 12.56
CA SER A 117 -29.53 19.88 12.32
C SER A 117 -29.06 18.42 12.24
N VAL A 118 -27.85 18.18 11.72
CA VAL A 118 -27.23 16.82 11.70
C VAL A 118 -26.89 16.34 13.11
N HIS A 119 -26.35 17.24 13.95
CA HIS A 119 -26.05 16.90 15.35
C HIS A 119 -27.34 16.62 16.15
N GLU A 120 -28.42 17.38 15.89
CA GLU A 120 -29.73 17.16 16.51
C GLU A 120 -30.33 15.82 16.09
N LEU A 121 -30.30 15.49 14.79
CA LEU A 121 -30.74 14.19 14.27
C LEU A 121 -30.03 13.03 14.94
N VAL A 122 -28.70 13.08 14.97
CA VAL A 122 -27.88 12.00 15.53
C VAL A 122 -28.08 11.85 17.02
N ARG A 123 -28.31 12.95 17.77
CA ARG A 123 -28.59 12.89 19.21
C ARG A 123 -29.84 12.07 19.53
N THR A 124 -30.81 12.02 18.62
CA THR A 124 -32.06 11.24 18.77
C THR A 124 -31.88 9.78 18.31
N ASN A 125 -30.73 9.43 17.70
CA ASN A 125 -30.48 8.07 17.20
C ASN A 125 -29.32 7.42 17.97
N PRO A 126 -29.57 6.50 18.92
CA PRO A 126 -28.52 5.89 19.75
C PRO A 126 -27.54 5.01 18.97
N ARG A 127 -27.87 4.61 17.72
CA ARG A 127 -27.02 3.83 16.84
C ARG A 127 -26.17 4.67 15.91
N ALA A 128 -26.21 6.01 16.00
CA ALA A 128 -25.45 6.90 15.13
C ALA A 128 -24.64 7.92 15.93
N SER A 129 -23.48 8.31 15.40
CA SER A 129 -22.64 9.40 15.89
C SER A 129 -22.11 10.25 14.73
N VAL A 130 -21.72 11.48 15.03
CA VAL A 130 -20.98 12.35 14.10
C VAL A 130 -19.59 12.57 14.66
N LEU A 131 -18.57 12.25 13.88
CA LEU A 131 -17.17 12.53 14.20
C LEU A 131 -16.57 13.42 13.10
N ILE A 132 -16.31 14.66 13.44
CA ILE A 132 -15.73 15.65 12.52
C ILE A 132 -14.23 15.71 12.76
N PRO A 133 -13.39 15.37 11.77
CA PRO A 133 -11.94 15.56 11.89
C PRO A 133 -11.58 17.04 11.96
N GLN A 134 -11.36 17.56 13.18
CA GLN A 134 -11.08 18.98 13.40
C GLN A 134 -9.59 19.28 13.23
N VAL A 135 -9.25 20.36 12.51
CA VAL A 135 -7.87 20.84 12.40
C VAL A 135 -7.42 21.38 13.75
N VAL A 136 -6.33 20.82 14.27
CA VAL A 136 -5.69 21.26 15.51
C VAL A 136 -4.57 22.26 15.22
N ALA A 137 -3.89 22.08 14.11
CA ALA A 137 -2.86 22.96 13.63
C ALA A 137 -2.95 23.05 12.10
N GLY A 138 -2.88 24.27 11.57
CA GLY A 138 -2.77 24.51 10.12
C GLY A 138 -1.40 24.13 9.58
N PRO A 139 -1.14 24.30 8.28
CA PRO A 139 0.15 23.99 7.64
C PRO A 139 1.34 24.77 8.25
N ASP A 140 1.06 25.85 8.99
CA ASP A 140 2.03 26.66 9.76
C ASP A 140 1.88 26.39 11.27
N GLY A 141 1.19 25.33 11.67
CA GLY A 141 0.96 24.95 13.07
C GLY A 141 2.21 24.43 13.75
N PRO A 142 2.11 24.06 15.07
CA PRO A 142 3.26 23.60 15.82
C PRO A 142 3.93 22.47 15.04
N GLU A 143 5.24 22.65 14.81
CA GLU A 143 6.08 21.64 14.18
C GLU A 143 5.86 20.32 14.90
N ILE A 144 5.15 19.39 14.24
CA ILE A 144 5.33 17.99 14.57
C ILE A 144 6.83 17.80 14.45
N LYS A 145 7.52 17.40 15.51
CA LYS A 145 8.94 17.08 15.46
C LYS A 145 9.14 16.25 14.24
N THR A 146 9.78 16.81 13.27
CA THR A 146 9.79 16.54 11.85
C THR A 146 9.66 15.04 11.55
N LEU A 147 8.51 14.61 11.03
CA LEU A 147 8.36 13.27 10.46
C LEU A 147 9.18 13.26 9.19
N PHE A 148 10.30 12.55 9.24
CA PHE A 148 11.06 12.21 8.04
C PHE A 148 10.64 10.82 7.59
N ALA A 149 10.35 10.66 6.33
CA ALA A 149 10.37 9.35 5.72
C ALA A 149 11.82 9.06 5.33
N ASP A 150 12.44 8.10 5.99
CA ASP A 150 13.67 7.51 5.49
C ASP A 150 13.33 6.70 4.25
N VAL A 151 13.70 7.20 3.09
CA VAL A 151 13.56 6.48 1.83
C VAL A 151 14.84 5.71 1.60
N VAL A 152 14.73 4.39 1.63
CA VAL A 152 15.84 3.51 1.25
C VAL A 152 15.76 3.28 -0.25
N ARG A 153 16.79 3.69 -0.97
CA ARG A 153 16.98 3.35 -2.38
C ARG A 153 18.09 2.33 -2.52
N LEU A 154 17.78 1.23 -3.18
CA LEU A 154 18.78 0.27 -3.61
C LEU A 154 19.28 0.70 -5.00
N GLN A 155 20.51 1.17 -5.07
CA GLN A 155 21.14 1.60 -6.32
C GLN A 155 22.05 0.51 -6.82
N PRO A 156 21.70 -0.20 -7.92
CA PRO A 156 22.56 -1.25 -8.46
C PRO A 156 23.85 -0.63 -9.00
N MET A 157 24.98 -1.28 -8.72
CA MET A 157 26.30 -0.93 -9.26
C MET A 157 26.78 -2.00 -10.22
N GLU A 158 26.50 -3.27 -9.92
CA GLU A 158 26.87 -4.39 -10.76
C GLU A 158 25.78 -5.47 -10.68
N VAL A 159 25.40 -6.01 -11.83
CA VAL A 159 24.47 -7.12 -11.95
C VAL A 159 25.16 -8.25 -12.68
N VAL A 160 25.24 -9.42 -12.04
CA VAL A 160 25.93 -10.59 -12.57
C VAL A 160 24.94 -11.74 -12.69
N ALA A 161 24.78 -12.28 -13.91
CA ALA A 161 24.09 -13.55 -14.11
C ALA A 161 25.05 -14.71 -14.08
N THR A 162 24.66 -15.78 -13.39
CA THR A 162 25.23 -17.10 -13.59
C THR A 162 24.46 -17.76 -14.72
N VAL A 163 25.14 -18.12 -15.79
CA VAL A 163 24.53 -18.68 -17.00
C VAL A 163 25.10 -20.05 -17.34
N GLU A 164 24.29 -20.87 -18.00
CA GLU A 164 24.70 -22.15 -18.56
C GLU A 164 24.60 -22.08 -20.09
N ARG A 165 25.70 -22.41 -20.75
CA ARG A 165 25.78 -22.46 -22.22
C ARG A 165 25.20 -23.77 -22.75
N PRO A 166 24.86 -23.87 -24.05
CA PRO A 166 24.33 -25.09 -24.66
C PRO A 166 25.22 -26.33 -24.52
N ASN A 167 26.54 -26.15 -24.36
CA ASN A 167 27.48 -27.20 -24.13
C ASN A 167 27.55 -27.68 -22.66
N GLY A 168 26.73 -27.09 -21.76
CA GLY A 168 26.69 -27.39 -20.33
C GLY A 168 27.72 -26.63 -19.49
N ASP A 169 28.56 -25.80 -20.09
CA ASP A 169 29.54 -25.00 -19.36
C ASP A 169 28.83 -23.84 -18.64
N ARG A 170 29.20 -23.60 -17.38
CA ARG A 170 28.69 -22.48 -16.58
C ARG A 170 29.68 -21.34 -16.57
N GLY A 171 29.14 -20.12 -16.62
CA GLY A 171 29.91 -18.90 -16.58
C GLY A 171 29.17 -17.78 -15.87
N LYS A 172 29.86 -16.65 -15.70
CA LYS A 172 29.28 -15.41 -15.22
C LYS A 172 29.24 -14.40 -16.36
N ALA A 173 28.14 -13.67 -16.47
CA ALA A 173 27.94 -12.58 -17.41
C ALA A 173 27.52 -11.33 -16.62
N ILE A 174 28.18 -10.19 -16.88
CA ILE A 174 27.71 -8.90 -16.38
C ILE A 174 26.50 -8.53 -17.23
N LEU A 175 25.38 -8.29 -16.57
CA LEU A 175 24.13 -7.90 -17.23
C LEU A 175 24.08 -6.39 -17.39
N GLU A 176 24.07 -5.94 -18.63
CA GLU A 176 23.74 -4.57 -18.98
C GLU A 176 22.20 -4.48 -19.20
N PRO A 177 21.58 -3.31 -19.00
CA PRO A 177 20.12 -3.17 -19.10
C PRO A 177 19.54 -3.48 -20.49
N ASP A 178 20.38 -3.39 -21.54
CA ASP A 178 20.04 -3.65 -22.93
C ASP A 178 20.09 -5.14 -23.35
N PHE A 179 20.50 -6.01 -22.44
CA PHE A 179 20.41 -7.46 -22.71
C PHE A 179 18.94 -7.88 -22.78
N VAL A 180 18.62 -8.71 -23.77
CA VAL A 180 17.29 -9.24 -23.98
C VAL A 180 17.13 -10.58 -23.27
N VAL A 181 16.04 -10.72 -22.53
CA VAL A 181 15.62 -11.98 -21.90
C VAL A 181 14.63 -12.68 -22.84
N CYS A 182 14.91 -13.94 -23.11
CA CYS A 182 14.11 -14.76 -24.01
C CYS A 182 13.65 -16.05 -23.32
N SER A 183 12.61 -16.68 -23.87
CA SER A 183 12.27 -18.09 -23.64
C SER A 183 13.20 -19.02 -24.40
N ALA A 184 13.10 -20.34 -24.13
CA ALA A 184 13.95 -21.37 -24.77
C ALA A 184 13.84 -21.42 -26.30
N ASP A 185 12.73 -20.98 -26.86
CA ASP A 185 12.51 -20.89 -28.32
C ASP A 185 13.02 -19.56 -28.92
N GLY A 186 13.61 -18.68 -28.11
CA GLY A 186 14.14 -17.39 -28.52
C GLY A 186 13.11 -16.26 -28.57
N THR A 187 11.86 -16.50 -28.14
CA THR A 187 10.86 -15.46 -28.03
C THR A 187 11.27 -14.46 -26.95
N GLU A 188 11.29 -13.17 -27.27
CA GLU A 188 11.61 -12.09 -26.35
C GLU A 188 10.56 -11.96 -25.26
N LEU A 189 11.00 -11.88 -24.01
CA LEU A 189 10.17 -11.74 -22.82
C LEU A 189 10.29 -10.34 -22.19
N GLY A 190 11.42 -9.65 -22.41
CA GLY A 190 11.69 -8.32 -21.88
C GLY A 190 13.18 -8.02 -21.79
N GLY A 191 13.54 -6.89 -21.18
CA GLY A 191 14.92 -6.51 -20.92
C GLY A 191 15.47 -7.11 -19.61
N ALA A 192 16.78 -7.32 -19.55
CA ALA A 192 17.43 -7.78 -18.32
C ALA A 192 17.22 -6.81 -17.16
N GLY A 193 17.03 -5.49 -17.47
CA GLY A 193 16.68 -4.48 -16.49
C GLY A 193 15.44 -4.84 -15.67
N GLU A 194 14.42 -5.40 -16.29
CA GLU A 194 13.17 -5.78 -15.61
C GLU A 194 13.39 -6.90 -14.58
N LEU A 195 14.29 -7.85 -14.85
CA LEU A 195 14.57 -8.94 -13.92
C LEU A 195 15.25 -8.45 -12.64
N TYR A 196 16.23 -7.57 -12.75
CA TYR A 196 16.90 -7.08 -11.54
C TYR A 196 16.11 -5.98 -10.86
N ASP A 197 15.27 -5.22 -11.57
CA ASP A 197 14.29 -4.33 -10.96
C ASP A 197 13.29 -5.11 -10.08
N GLU A 198 12.86 -6.28 -10.52
CA GLU A 198 12.03 -7.17 -9.69
C GLU A 198 12.77 -7.60 -8.40
N ILE A 199 14.07 -7.93 -8.48
CA ILE A 199 14.88 -8.26 -7.31
C ILE A 199 14.97 -7.06 -6.37
N LEU A 200 15.31 -5.88 -6.87
CA LEU A 200 15.50 -4.65 -6.09
C LEU A 200 14.22 -4.18 -5.40
N ASN A 201 13.09 -4.30 -6.09
CA ASN A 201 11.79 -3.83 -5.59
C ASN A 201 11.00 -4.91 -4.84
N SER A 202 11.56 -6.14 -4.67
CA SER A 202 10.85 -7.17 -3.92
C SER A 202 10.74 -6.78 -2.44
N PRO A 203 9.58 -6.98 -1.79
CA PRO A 203 9.42 -6.70 -0.36
C PRO A 203 10.44 -7.43 0.51
N ALA A 204 10.81 -8.67 0.14
CA ALA A 204 11.80 -9.46 0.85
C ALA A 204 13.21 -8.85 0.77
N SER A 205 13.60 -8.31 -0.38
CA SER A 205 14.89 -7.64 -0.56
C SER A 205 14.97 -6.36 0.26
N ILE A 206 13.91 -5.55 0.22
CA ILE A 206 13.81 -4.31 1.01
C ILE A 206 13.86 -4.64 2.51
N GLU A 207 13.10 -5.64 2.96
CA GLU A 207 13.10 -6.07 4.37
C GLU A 207 14.48 -6.56 4.81
N MET A 208 15.18 -7.35 3.98
CA MET A 208 16.51 -7.84 4.28
C MET A 208 17.51 -6.69 4.44
N VAL A 209 17.50 -5.70 3.54
CA VAL A 209 18.36 -4.53 3.62
C VAL A 209 18.02 -3.66 4.82
N LEU A 210 16.73 -3.47 5.13
CA LEU A 210 16.28 -2.73 6.31
C LEU A 210 16.69 -3.42 7.61
N ARG A 211 16.62 -4.76 7.71
CA ARG A 211 17.13 -5.51 8.87
C ARG A 211 18.63 -5.31 9.05
N GLN A 212 19.41 -5.45 7.98
CA GLN A 212 20.85 -5.21 8.03
C GLN A 212 21.16 -3.78 8.51
N ALA A 213 20.38 -2.78 8.01
CA ALA A 213 20.52 -1.40 8.45
C ALA A 213 20.14 -1.18 9.93
N HIS A 214 19.17 -1.93 10.45
CA HIS A 214 18.73 -1.84 11.84
C HIS A 214 19.75 -2.48 12.80
N ASP A 215 20.35 -3.59 12.41
CA ASP A 215 21.32 -4.34 13.22
C ASP A 215 22.70 -3.64 13.31
N HIS A 216 22.95 -2.67 12.42
CA HIS A 216 24.17 -1.84 12.44
C HIS A 216 23.89 -0.47 13.03
N PRO A 217 24.40 -0.17 14.25
CA PRO A 217 24.16 1.11 14.94
C PRO A 217 24.74 2.33 14.21
N GLU A 218 25.68 2.12 13.28
CA GLU A 218 26.27 3.18 12.45
C GLU A 218 25.73 3.07 11.01
N ARG A 219 24.61 3.74 10.74
CA ARG A 219 23.94 3.73 9.41
C ARG A 219 24.84 4.16 8.24
N GLU A 220 25.91 4.88 8.51
CA GLU A 220 26.88 5.32 7.51
C GLU A 220 27.73 4.16 6.92
N GLU A 221 27.82 3.02 7.61
CA GLU A 221 28.61 1.87 7.13
C GLU A 221 27.86 0.95 6.18
N LEU A 222 26.53 1.00 6.14
CA LEU A 222 25.73 0.18 5.22
C LEU A 222 25.75 0.76 3.80
N LYS A 223 26.94 0.77 3.20
CA LYS A 223 27.14 1.36 1.86
C LYS A 223 26.89 0.38 0.72
N SER A 224 26.76 -0.91 0.99
CA SER A 224 26.61 -1.92 -0.06
C SER A 224 25.67 -3.04 0.35
N PHE A 225 25.01 -3.60 -0.64
CA PHE A 225 24.18 -4.81 -0.51
C PHE A 225 24.56 -5.83 -1.60
N ILE A 226 24.26 -7.08 -1.32
CA ILE A 226 24.31 -8.17 -2.30
C ILE A 226 22.99 -8.90 -2.20
N LEU A 227 22.24 -8.92 -3.30
CA LEU A 227 20.95 -9.61 -3.44
C LEU A 227 21.08 -10.67 -4.52
N GLY A 228 20.61 -11.88 -4.25
CA GLY A 228 20.62 -12.97 -5.22
C GLY A 228 19.25 -13.61 -5.37
N ARG A 229 18.93 -14.05 -6.59
CA ARG A 229 17.74 -14.82 -6.89
C ARG A 229 18.06 -15.97 -7.84
N ASP A 230 17.50 -17.15 -7.53
CA ASP A 230 17.59 -18.34 -8.37
C ASP A 230 16.50 -18.28 -9.46
N TYR A 231 16.93 -18.44 -10.71
CA TYR A 231 16.11 -18.48 -11.91
C TYR A 231 16.16 -19.81 -12.65
N SER A 232 16.91 -20.78 -12.14
CA SER A 232 17.18 -22.06 -12.81
C SER A 232 15.92 -22.83 -13.25
N ALA A 233 14.81 -22.66 -12.51
CA ALA A 233 13.54 -23.34 -12.80
C ALA A 233 12.65 -22.57 -13.81
N LEU A 234 12.97 -21.32 -14.16
CA LEU A 234 12.08 -20.48 -14.96
C LEU A 234 12.35 -20.53 -16.47
N GLY A 235 13.46 -21.15 -16.89
CA GLY A 235 13.78 -21.32 -18.31
C GLY A 235 13.99 -20.00 -19.05
N PHE A 236 14.62 -19.02 -18.39
CA PHE A 236 15.00 -17.75 -19.00
C PHE A 236 16.37 -17.84 -19.64
N TYR A 237 16.53 -17.20 -20.79
CA TYR A 237 17.76 -17.18 -21.57
C TYR A 237 18.18 -15.76 -21.90
N LEU A 238 19.49 -15.51 -21.94
CA LEU A 238 20.06 -14.23 -22.37
C LEU A 238 20.37 -14.22 -23.87
N ARG A 239 20.06 -13.12 -24.51
CA ARG A 239 20.50 -12.76 -25.87
C ARG A 239 21.08 -11.34 -25.80
N LYS A 240 22.25 -11.14 -26.40
CA LYS A 240 22.79 -9.82 -26.64
C LYS A 240 22.34 -9.35 -28.04
N ASP A 241 21.81 -8.12 -28.15
CA ASP A 241 21.39 -7.59 -29.43
C ASP A 241 22.51 -7.62 -30.47
N ASP A 242 22.14 -7.93 -31.72
CA ASP A 242 22.94 -7.93 -32.97
C ASP A 242 23.97 -9.05 -33.19
N LEU A 243 24.29 -9.86 -32.22
CA LEU A 243 25.04 -11.08 -32.47
C LEU A 243 24.14 -12.26 -32.17
N ILE A 244 23.93 -13.16 -33.18
CA ILE A 244 23.34 -14.49 -32.96
C ILE A 244 24.31 -15.25 -32.07
N VAL A 245 24.37 -14.87 -30.80
CA VAL A 245 25.09 -15.62 -29.77
C VAL A 245 24.11 -16.63 -29.25
N GLU A 246 24.60 -17.84 -29.08
CA GLU A 246 23.89 -18.97 -28.48
C GLU A 246 23.12 -18.51 -27.24
N LEU A 247 21.82 -18.85 -27.17
CA LEU A 247 21.00 -18.57 -26.00
C LEU A 247 21.65 -19.18 -24.77
N GLN A 248 21.88 -18.39 -23.73
CA GLN A 248 22.49 -18.80 -22.48
C GLN A 248 21.44 -18.88 -21.39
N HIS A 249 21.20 -20.06 -20.82
CA HIS A 249 20.23 -20.25 -19.75
C HIS A 249 20.64 -19.52 -18.48
N ILE A 250 19.76 -18.67 -17.95
CA ILE A 250 19.99 -17.94 -16.69
C ILE A 250 19.70 -18.88 -15.53
N LEU A 251 20.71 -19.15 -14.70
CA LEU A 251 20.57 -19.96 -13.50
C LEU A 251 20.31 -19.11 -12.27
N ALA A 252 21.00 -17.98 -12.13
CA ALA A 252 20.85 -17.06 -11.00
C ALA A 252 21.25 -15.65 -11.41
N ILE A 253 20.70 -14.64 -10.74
CA ILE A 253 21.13 -13.26 -10.85
C ILE A 253 21.55 -12.77 -9.48
N GLU A 254 22.71 -12.12 -9.41
CA GLU A 254 23.27 -11.45 -8.24
C GLU A 254 23.37 -9.95 -8.55
N VAL A 255 22.76 -9.13 -7.69
CA VAL A 255 22.80 -7.66 -7.78
C VAL A 255 23.62 -7.14 -6.62
N THR A 256 24.72 -6.48 -6.93
CA THR A 256 25.52 -5.73 -5.96
C THR A 256 25.28 -4.25 -6.14
N GLY A 257 25.12 -3.51 -5.05
CA GLY A 257 24.84 -2.09 -5.14
C GLY A 257 25.06 -1.33 -3.85
N GLY A 258 24.75 -0.05 -3.89
CA GLY A 258 24.79 0.87 -2.76
C GLY A 258 23.39 1.09 -2.17
N VAL A 259 23.35 1.33 -0.87
CA VAL A 259 22.14 1.76 -0.18
C VAL A 259 22.19 3.28 -0.02
N VAL A 260 21.20 3.96 -0.54
CA VAL A 260 21.06 5.42 -0.40
C VAL A 260 19.91 5.68 0.56
N PHE A 261 20.19 6.42 1.63
CA PHE A 261 19.19 6.88 2.57
C PHE A 261 18.87 8.35 2.25
N GLU A 262 17.64 8.61 1.86
CA GLU A 262 17.13 9.96 1.68
C GLU A 262 16.11 10.27 2.76
N GLN A 263 16.30 11.39 3.47
CA GLN A 263 15.29 11.88 4.40
C GLN A 263 14.42 12.90 3.70
N THR A 264 13.16 12.56 3.52
CA THR A 264 12.19 13.49 2.94
C THR A 264 11.26 14.01 4.03
N PRO A 265 11.21 15.33 4.26
CA PRO A 265 10.29 15.90 5.22
C PRO A 265 8.84 15.67 4.76
N LEU A 266 8.02 15.11 5.65
CA LEU A 266 6.60 14.92 5.41
C LEU A 266 5.83 16.15 5.88
N LYS A 267 5.11 16.81 4.96
CA LYS A 267 4.14 17.86 5.33
C LYS A 267 2.87 17.20 5.84
N MET A 268 2.66 17.29 7.16
CA MET A 268 1.53 16.67 7.81
C MET A 268 0.53 17.72 8.32
N GLU A 269 -0.76 17.43 8.19
CA GLU A 269 -1.85 18.18 8.80
C GLU A 269 -2.31 17.44 10.06
N VAL A 270 -2.33 18.14 11.19
CA VAL A 270 -2.78 17.56 12.47
C VAL A 270 -4.27 17.80 12.67
N ARG A 271 -4.97 16.72 13.00
CA ARG A 271 -6.42 16.74 13.29
C ARG A 271 -6.75 15.94 14.54
N THR A 272 -7.95 16.16 15.06
CA THR A 272 -8.56 15.26 16.05
C THR A 272 -9.66 14.43 15.40
N PHE A 273 -9.85 13.20 15.90
CA PHE A 273 -10.97 12.32 15.57
C PHE A 273 -11.52 11.76 16.89
N GLY A 274 -12.58 12.35 17.40
CA GLY A 274 -12.96 12.18 18.79
C GLY A 274 -11.87 12.72 19.73
N GLU A 275 -11.43 11.91 20.67
CA GLU A 275 -10.33 12.25 21.59
C GLU A 275 -8.93 11.97 21.00
N GLN A 276 -8.86 11.21 19.89
CA GLN A 276 -7.60 10.83 19.29
C GLN A 276 -7.03 11.97 18.43
N ARG A 277 -5.76 12.33 18.66
CA ARG A 277 -5.01 13.19 17.74
C ARG A 277 -4.33 12.32 16.68
N PHE A 278 -4.33 12.81 15.46
CA PHE A 278 -3.64 12.17 14.35
C PHE A 278 -3.08 13.20 13.37
N ALA A 279 -2.04 12.82 12.69
CA ALA A 279 -1.49 13.57 11.58
C ALA A 279 -1.69 12.79 10.28
N HIS A 280 -1.93 13.50 9.18
CA HIS A 280 -1.96 12.90 7.85
C HIS A 280 -1.27 13.80 6.84
N GLY A 281 -0.68 13.20 5.83
CA GLY A 281 -0.01 13.91 4.76
C GLY A 281 0.12 13.06 3.50
N ARG A 282 0.51 13.73 2.41
CA ARG A 282 0.84 13.06 1.17
C ARG A 282 2.35 12.94 1.04
N THR A 283 2.78 11.85 0.48
CA THR A 283 4.17 11.60 0.12
C THR A 283 4.23 10.97 -1.26
N SER A 284 5.40 11.01 -1.88
CA SER A 284 5.66 10.26 -3.10
C SER A 284 6.94 9.47 -2.88
N LEU A 285 6.87 8.17 -3.11
CA LEU A 285 8.00 7.25 -2.96
C LEU A 285 8.14 6.46 -4.24
N LEU A 286 9.33 6.49 -4.84
CA LEU A 286 9.64 5.76 -6.08
C LEU A 286 8.63 6.00 -7.21
N GLY A 287 8.11 7.24 -7.32
CA GLY A 287 7.09 7.61 -8.32
C GLY A 287 5.66 7.19 -7.97
N ALA A 288 5.44 6.47 -6.88
CA ALA A 288 4.11 6.17 -6.38
C ALA A 288 3.63 7.23 -5.38
N ASP A 289 2.46 7.81 -5.64
CA ASP A 289 1.82 8.72 -4.68
C ASP A 289 1.27 7.92 -3.50
N GLY A 290 1.46 8.44 -2.28
CA GLY A 290 1.03 7.77 -1.06
C GLY A 290 0.41 8.72 -0.05
N VAL A 291 -0.31 8.13 0.88
CA VAL A 291 -0.87 8.79 2.07
C VAL A 291 -0.20 8.20 3.30
N VAL A 292 0.21 9.08 4.21
CA VAL A 292 0.75 8.71 5.52
C VAL A 292 -0.24 9.16 6.58
N VAL A 293 -0.51 8.30 7.56
CA VAL A 293 -1.32 8.60 8.75
C VAL A 293 -0.53 8.19 9.98
N ALA A 294 -0.46 9.07 10.97
CA ALA A 294 0.18 8.81 12.25
C ALA A 294 -0.75 9.16 13.40
N THR A 295 -0.79 8.36 14.45
CA THR A 295 -1.42 8.71 15.73
C THR A 295 -0.43 9.44 16.61
N LEU A 296 -0.94 10.44 17.34
CA LEU A 296 -0.14 11.34 18.17
C LEU A 296 -0.61 11.26 19.62
N ASP A 297 0.33 11.43 20.54
CA ASP A 297 0.04 11.65 21.95
C ASP A 297 -0.25 13.13 22.25
N ASP A 298 -0.36 13.47 23.55
CA ASP A 298 -0.65 14.84 24.00
C ASP A 298 0.51 15.81 23.76
N GLN A 299 1.74 15.29 23.62
CA GLN A 299 2.94 16.07 23.30
C GLN A 299 3.15 16.22 21.78
N LEU A 300 2.23 15.66 20.96
CA LEU A 300 2.33 15.55 19.50
C LEU A 300 3.48 14.64 19.04
N ASP A 301 3.96 13.74 19.91
CA ASP A 301 4.90 12.70 19.50
C ASP A 301 4.14 11.55 18.80
N VAL A 302 4.77 10.98 17.76
CA VAL A 302 4.16 9.88 16.99
C VAL A 302 4.17 8.59 17.80
N THR A 303 2.99 8.01 18.00
CA THR A 303 2.83 6.73 18.71
C THR A 303 2.75 5.54 17.77
N LYS A 304 2.08 5.69 16.64
CA LYS A 304 1.99 4.69 15.56
C LYS A 304 1.91 5.40 14.22
N MET A 305 2.39 4.76 13.15
CA MET A 305 2.34 5.31 11.80
C MET A 305 2.04 4.22 10.78
N ARG A 306 1.35 4.60 9.71
CA ARG A 306 1.10 3.76 8.54
C ARG A 306 1.19 4.60 7.27
N ALA A 307 1.78 4.01 6.24
CA ALA A 307 1.79 4.57 4.90
C ALA A 307 1.12 3.59 3.92
N GLN A 308 0.40 4.14 2.95
CA GLN A 308 -0.19 3.36 1.87
C GLN A 308 0.12 4.07 0.56
N PHE A 309 0.77 3.36 -0.35
CA PHE A 309 1.13 3.85 -1.68
C PHE A 309 0.16 3.27 -2.71
N GLY A 310 -0.27 4.10 -3.65
CA GLY A 310 -1.04 3.66 -4.81
C GLY A 310 -0.12 3.00 -5.85
N PRO A 311 -0.68 2.37 -6.89
CA PRO A 311 0.11 1.87 -8.00
C PRO A 311 0.88 3.03 -8.63
N THR A 312 2.15 2.77 -8.98
CA THR A 312 3.00 3.72 -9.71
C THR A 312 2.27 4.14 -10.99
N LYS A 313 2.04 5.43 -11.20
CA LYS A 313 1.51 5.89 -12.48
C LYS A 313 2.57 5.62 -13.52
N GLU A 314 2.25 4.77 -14.52
CA GLU A 314 3.08 4.68 -15.72
C GLU A 314 3.32 6.11 -16.25
N PRO A 315 4.57 6.46 -16.61
CA PRO A 315 4.83 7.74 -17.23
C PRO A 315 3.95 7.83 -18.47
N ALA A 316 3.09 8.86 -18.52
CA ALA A 316 2.21 9.10 -19.65
C ALA A 316 3.06 9.08 -20.93
N THR A 317 2.95 8.06 -21.76
CA THR A 317 3.54 8.00 -23.08
C THR A 317 3.06 9.24 -23.81
N ARG A 318 3.99 10.18 -24.09
CA ARG A 318 3.69 11.35 -24.90
C ARG A 318 3.07 10.84 -26.20
N PRO A 319 1.87 11.32 -26.59
CA PRO A 319 1.36 11.01 -27.91
C PRO A 319 2.43 11.48 -28.90
N SER A 320 2.90 10.56 -29.75
CA SER A 320 3.79 10.89 -30.86
C SER A 320 3.07 11.93 -31.70
N ASP A 321 3.66 13.14 -31.81
CA ASP A 321 3.26 14.15 -32.79
C ASP A 321 3.34 13.49 -34.17
N ALA A 322 2.24 12.90 -34.62
CA ALA A 322 2.02 12.60 -36.01
C ALA A 322 1.78 13.94 -36.69
N GLY A 323 2.84 14.52 -37.27
CA GLY A 323 2.76 15.70 -38.08
C GLY A 323 1.81 15.46 -39.26
N PRO A 324 1.12 16.51 -39.72
CA PRO A 324 0.23 16.40 -40.87
C PRO A 324 1.05 16.23 -42.16
N SER A 325 0.66 15.22 -42.94
CA SER A 325 1.04 15.05 -44.34
C SER A 325 0.33 16.06 -45.27
#